data_e5b0166f1716ba0838e9db230a6af31f
#
_entry.id   e5b0166f1716ba0838e9db230a6af31f
#
_cell.length_a   1.000
_cell.length_b   1.000
_cell.length_c   1.000
_cell.angle_alpha   90.00
_cell.angle_beta   90.00
_cell.angle_gamma   90.00
#
_symmetry.space_group_name_H-M   'P 1'
#
loop_
_entity.id
_entity.type
_entity.pdbx_description
1 polymer ?
#
loop_
_entity_poly.entity_id
_entity_poly.type
_entity_poly.pdbx_seq_one_letter_code
_entity_poly.pdbx_strand_id
1 'polypeptide(L)'
;MISQNALHHAEKCRFCWMCRHLCPVQHQTGKELNTPRAKGLLLSMVNKKAQEFDKDMGQAMYECLLCDACTNDCATGYQPPLFIREARTEAVVSEVAPESVMNLIENVETTGNIYGVEKPSYGQNGTDVLVYIGEVAAIKVPEMAKHLLALLAKAGVSAKVLANEPASGVMLGDLMGYTEEVRKQAEVCAKALNETGLPVVVLDSYDAEIMTQKYPEWGCEITAGVTTATAFVAKLLEEKKLAAKAALGTLGACHDDDRLARTFHEFAPVRSIAKAAGYELTEMFNHEKLAKSCGTAVASVSYTHLRRLPDVRFCMTEDIARGIV
;
A
#
# COMPACT_ATOMS: atom_id res chain seq x y z
N MET A 1 16.62 13.31 -12.42
CA MET A 1 16.62 14.73 -11.91
C MET A 1 15.29 14.99 -11.20
N ILE A 2 15.34 15.42 -9.95
CA ILE A 2 14.15 15.68 -9.12
C ILE A 2 13.38 16.89 -9.68
N SER A 3 12.06 16.77 -9.80
CA SER A 3 11.22 17.83 -10.38
C SER A 3 11.14 19.07 -9.51
N GLN A 4 10.87 20.23 -10.13
CA GLN A 4 10.67 21.49 -9.39
C GLN A 4 9.47 21.40 -8.43
N ASN A 5 8.45 20.61 -8.76
CA ASN A 5 7.32 20.38 -7.88
C ASN A 5 7.74 19.62 -6.61
N ALA A 6 8.51 18.56 -6.75
CA ALA A 6 9.03 17.78 -5.60
C ALA A 6 9.94 18.65 -4.71
N LEU A 7 10.83 19.43 -5.29
CA LEU A 7 11.69 20.37 -4.56
C LEU A 7 10.88 21.45 -3.83
N HIS A 8 9.86 22.00 -4.48
CA HIS A 8 8.94 22.96 -3.83
C HIS A 8 8.26 22.33 -2.61
N HIS A 9 7.81 21.08 -2.73
CA HIS A 9 7.24 20.36 -1.57
C HIS A 9 8.28 20.07 -0.49
N ALA A 10 9.52 19.72 -0.83
CA ALA A 10 10.58 19.53 0.15
C ALA A 10 10.89 20.80 0.96
N GLU A 11 10.71 21.99 0.36
CA GLU A 11 10.96 23.29 1.00
C GLU A 11 9.77 23.86 1.80
N LYS A 12 8.60 23.22 1.77
CA LYS A 12 7.43 23.66 2.57
C LYS A 12 7.60 23.45 4.08
N CYS A 13 8.57 22.68 4.52
CA CYS A 13 8.78 22.38 5.94
C CYS A 13 9.04 23.65 6.77
N ARG A 14 8.33 23.78 7.90
CA ARG A 14 8.51 24.89 8.87
C ARG A 14 9.12 24.42 10.19
N PHE A 15 9.72 23.25 10.22
CA PHE A 15 10.47 22.70 11.37
C PHE A 15 9.66 22.58 12.66
N CYS A 16 8.34 22.31 12.58
CA CYS A 16 7.46 22.17 13.73
C CYS A 16 7.55 20.81 14.47
N TRP A 17 8.26 19.83 13.91
CA TRP A 17 8.51 18.49 14.46
C TRP A 17 7.31 17.54 14.55
N MET A 18 6.10 17.91 14.18
CA MET A 18 4.92 17.06 14.29
C MET A 18 5.11 15.71 13.57
N CYS A 19 5.64 15.71 12.35
CA CYS A 19 5.86 14.49 11.57
C CYS A 19 6.85 13.50 12.23
N ARG A 20 7.69 13.94 13.17
CA ARG A 20 8.60 13.06 13.92
C ARG A 20 7.83 12.07 14.79
N HIS A 21 6.76 12.53 15.44
CA HIS A 21 5.95 11.68 16.34
C HIS A 21 5.08 10.68 15.59
N LEU A 22 4.85 10.91 14.31
CA LEU A 22 4.03 10.04 13.46
C LEU A 22 4.85 9.00 12.70
N CYS A 23 6.14 9.28 12.47
CA CYS A 23 6.98 8.44 11.63
C CYS A 23 7.37 7.12 12.31
N PRO A 24 6.89 5.95 11.84
CA PRO A 24 7.21 4.67 12.45
C PRO A 24 8.70 4.32 12.33
N VAL A 25 9.36 4.71 11.23
CA VAL A 25 10.78 4.44 11.03
C VAL A 25 11.63 5.24 12.03
N GLN A 26 11.30 6.50 12.25
CA GLN A 26 11.98 7.32 13.26
C GLN A 26 11.77 6.74 14.66
N HIS A 27 10.55 6.34 15.01
CA HIS A 27 10.27 5.71 16.31
C HIS A 27 11.09 4.45 16.54
N GLN A 28 11.25 3.62 15.51
CA GLN A 28 12.00 2.37 15.61
C GLN A 28 13.52 2.59 15.68
N THR A 29 14.03 3.55 14.91
CA THR A 29 15.48 3.76 14.78
C THR A 29 16.04 4.79 15.74
N GLY A 30 15.21 5.70 16.25
CA GLY A 30 15.62 6.85 17.06
C GLY A 30 16.45 7.91 16.31
N LYS A 31 16.72 7.70 15.02
CA LYS A 31 17.58 8.57 14.21
C LYS A 31 16.81 9.73 13.61
N GLU A 32 17.29 10.97 13.78
CA GLU A 32 16.70 12.15 13.15
C GLU A 32 16.73 12.08 11.64
N LEU A 33 17.76 11.48 11.05
CA LEU A 33 17.89 11.26 9.61
C LEU A 33 16.67 10.55 9.01
N ASN A 34 16.00 9.69 9.79
CA ASN A 34 14.85 8.93 9.34
C ASN A 34 13.53 9.70 9.45
N THR A 35 13.57 10.95 9.91
CA THR A 35 12.37 11.79 9.91
C THR A 35 12.04 12.31 8.51
N PRO A 36 10.75 12.52 8.20
CA PRO A 36 10.36 13.14 6.94
C PRO A 36 11.01 14.52 6.74
N ARG A 37 11.13 15.29 7.82
CA ARG A 37 11.78 16.60 7.83
C ARG A 37 13.24 16.55 7.41
N ALA A 38 14.02 15.61 7.94
CA ALA A 38 15.43 15.47 7.60
C ALA A 38 15.61 15.13 6.12
N LYS A 39 14.76 14.24 5.58
CA LYS A 39 14.78 13.88 4.15
C LYS A 39 14.53 15.08 3.24
N GLY A 40 13.56 15.92 3.57
CA GLY A 40 13.33 17.17 2.82
C GLY A 40 14.47 18.16 2.94
N LEU A 41 15.10 18.27 4.13
CA LEU A 41 16.28 19.13 4.30
C LEU A 41 17.46 18.65 3.45
N LEU A 42 17.73 17.34 3.44
CA LEU A 42 18.77 16.75 2.59
C LEU A 42 18.56 17.07 1.12
N LEU A 43 17.33 16.88 0.60
CA LEU A 43 17.02 17.21 -0.79
C LEU A 43 17.13 18.73 -1.08
N SER A 44 16.75 19.58 -0.14
CA SER A 44 16.97 21.02 -0.26
C SER A 44 18.46 21.38 -0.33
N MET A 45 19.32 20.67 0.42
CA MET A 45 20.78 20.85 0.34
C MET A 45 21.34 20.43 -1.02
N VAL A 46 20.88 19.31 -1.57
CA VAL A 46 21.24 18.86 -2.91
C VAL A 46 20.80 19.90 -3.98
N ASN A 47 19.56 20.37 -3.88
CA ASN A 47 19.04 21.40 -4.79
C ASN A 47 19.90 22.69 -4.77
N LYS A 48 20.37 23.09 -3.60
CA LYS A 48 21.23 24.25 -3.41
C LYS A 48 22.72 23.98 -3.69
N LYS A 49 23.05 22.79 -4.17
CA LYS A 49 24.44 22.35 -4.43
C LYS A 49 25.36 22.43 -3.21
N ALA A 50 24.79 22.33 -2.00
CA ALA A 50 25.51 22.27 -0.74
C ALA A 50 25.90 20.83 -0.34
N GLN A 51 25.29 19.85 -0.98
CA GLN A 51 25.53 18.42 -0.79
C GLN A 51 25.34 17.70 -2.13
N GLU A 52 26.14 16.68 -2.39
CA GLU A 52 25.94 15.75 -3.51
C GLU A 52 24.89 14.68 -3.15
N PHE A 53 24.24 14.13 -4.18
CA PHE A 53 23.33 13.00 -4.00
C PHE A 53 24.16 11.70 -4.06
N ASP A 54 24.68 11.31 -2.90
CA ASP A 54 25.57 10.17 -2.71
C ASP A 54 24.84 8.91 -2.20
N LYS A 55 25.60 7.82 -1.94
CA LYS A 55 25.05 6.55 -1.45
C LYS A 55 24.35 6.67 -0.11
N ASP A 56 24.85 7.50 0.81
CA ASP A 56 24.22 7.70 2.11
C ASP A 56 22.89 8.42 1.97
N MET A 57 22.82 9.37 1.04
CA MET A 57 21.58 10.06 0.67
C MET A 57 20.59 9.07 0.03
N GLY A 58 21.04 8.26 -0.92
CA GLY A 58 20.24 7.20 -1.54
C GLY A 58 19.66 6.27 -0.47
N GLN A 59 20.50 5.72 0.41
CA GLN A 59 20.06 4.87 1.52
C GLN A 59 19.00 5.56 2.39
N ALA A 60 19.21 6.82 2.75
CA ALA A 60 18.27 7.57 3.59
C ALA A 60 16.88 7.70 2.93
N MET A 61 16.78 7.83 1.61
CA MET A 61 15.49 7.92 0.90
C MET A 61 14.72 6.60 0.93
N TYR A 62 15.44 5.49 1.01
CA TYR A 62 14.80 4.17 1.17
C TYR A 62 14.38 3.86 2.62
N GLU A 63 14.91 4.55 3.61
CA GLU A 63 14.42 4.46 4.99
C GLU A 63 13.12 5.26 5.20
N CYS A 64 12.13 5.03 4.32
CA CYS A 64 10.78 5.60 4.38
C CYS A 64 9.76 4.56 3.91
N LEU A 65 8.65 4.43 4.64
CA LEU A 65 7.58 3.49 4.30
C LEU A 65 6.58 4.07 3.28
N LEU A 66 6.73 5.32 2.85
CA LEU A 66 5.78 6.03 1.99
C LEU A 66 4.33 6.01 2.55
N CYS A 67 4.16 5.87 3.85
CA CYS A 67 2.88 5.65 4.53
C CYS A 67 2.00 6.90 4.68
N ASP A 68 2.44 8.03 4.22
CA ASP A 68 1.73 9.32 4.15
C ASP A 68 1.29 9.95 5.49
N ALA A 69 1.64 9.35 6.64
CA ALA A 69 1.28 9.91 7.94
C ALA A 69 1.76 11.36 8.14
N CYS A 70 2.96 11.67 7.64
CA CYS A 70 3.55 13.00 7.71
C CYS A 70 2.86 14.04 6.82
N THR A 71 2.32 13.66 5.67
CA THR A 71 1.55 14.53 4.78
C THR A 71 0.18 14.81 5.37
N ASN A 72 -0.49 13.76 5.81
CA ASN A 72 -1.86 13.83 6.31
C ASN A 72 -2.03 14.75 7.54
N ASP A 73 -0.98 14.91 8.34
CA ASP A 73 -1.00 15.72 9.57
C ASP A 73 -0.26 17.07 9.41
N CYS A 74 0.28 17.37 8.24
CA CYS A 74 1.06 18.58 8.03
C CYS A 74 0.20 19.79 7.68
N ALA A 75 0.15 20.79 8.57
CA ALA A 75 -0.59 22.03 8.35
C ALA A 75 -0.06 22.90 7.17
N THR A 76 1.17 22.66 6.70
CA THR A 76 1.76 23.42 5.58
C THR A 76 1.64 22.73 4.23
N GLY A 77 1.02 21.56 4.18
CA GLY A 77 0.91 20.77 2.94
C GLY A 77 2.24 20.17 2.48
N TYR A 78 3.12 19.84 3.41
CA TYR A 78 4.38 19.15 3.16
C TYR A 78 4.12 17.69 2.75
N GLN A 79 4.66 17.25 1.61
CA GLN A 79 4.37 15.95 1.02
C GLN A 79 5.63 15.09 0.83
N PRO A 80 6.17 14.50 1.91
CA PRO A 80 7.37 13.69 1.82
C PRO A 80 7.29 12.51 0.85
N PRO A 81 6.24 11.70 0.76
CA PRO A 81 6.19 10.60 -0.19
C PRO A 81 6.35 11.04 -1.65
N LEU A 82 5.89 12.24 -2.02
CA LEU A 82 6.05 12.77 -3.36
C LEU A 82 7.54 12.92 -3.73
N PHE A 83 8.28 13.72 -2.96
CA PHE A 83 9.68 13.98 -3.29
C PHE A 83 10.60 12.79 -2.95
N ILE A 84 10.23 11.91 -2.03
CA ILE A 84 10.99 10.69 -1.73
C ILE A 84 10.90 9.70 -2.90
N ARG A 85 9.74 9.53 -3.54
CA ARG A 85 9.63 8.71 -4.74
C ARG A 85 10.53 9.21 -5.87
N GLU A 86 10.52 10.51 -6.13
CA GLU A 86 11.41 11.09 -7.14
C GLU A 86 12.90 10.98 -6.76
N ALA A 87 13.23 11.09 -5.47
CA ALA A 87 14.59 10.88 -5.00
C ALA A 87 15.02 9.40 -5.14
N ARG A 88 14.10 8.43 -5.03
CA ARG A 88 14.38 7.03 -5.35
C ARG A 88 14.65 6.82 -6.83
N THR A 89 13.92 7.52 -7.71
CA THR A 89 14.24 7.52 -9.15
C THR A 89 15.67 8.03 -9.38
N GLU A 90 16.04 9.15 -8.76
CA GLU A 90 17.40 9.70 -8.87
C GLU A 90 18.43 8.72 -8.32
N ALA A 91 18.15 8.04 -7.20
CA ALA A 91 19.07 7.05 -6.62
C ALA A 91 19.34 5.88 -7.55
N VAL A 92 18.32 5.39 -8.25
CA VAL A 92 18.47 4.30 -9.24
C VAL A 92 19.26 4.78 -10.45
N VAL A 93 18.91 5.95 -11.02
CA VAL A 93 19.55 6.51 -12.21
C VAL A 93 21.01 6.88 -11.95
N SER A 94 21.33 7.35 -10.75
CA SER A 94 22.70 7.73 -10.35
C SER A 94 23.51 6.56 -9.76
N GLU A 95 22.97 5.35 -9.78
CA GLU A 95 23.64 4.12 -9.26
C GLU A 95 24.02 4.21 -7.77
N VAL A 96 23.27 4.95 -6.98
CA VAL A 96 23.46 5.11 -5.53
C VAL A 96 22.34 4.47 -4.69
N ALA A 97 21.41 3.78 -5.34
CA ALA A 97 20.41 2.98 -4.65
C ALA A 97 21.05 1.80 -3.91
N PRO A 98 20.48 1.35 -2.78
CA PRO A 98 20.96 0.14 -2.10
C PRO A 98 20.92 -1.09 -3.01
N GLU A 99 21.91 -1.95 -2.91
CA GLU A 99 22.00 -3.21 -3.69
C GLU A 99 20.75 -4.09 -3.51
N SER A 100 20.20 -4.14 -2.28
CA SER A 100 18.97 -4.88 -2.01
C SER A 100 17.77 -4.36 -2.79
N VAL A 101 17.73 -3.06 -3.10
CA VAL A 101 16.68 -2.45 -3.92
C VAL A 101 16.86 -2.83 -5.39
N MET A 102 18.10 -2.77 -5.87
CA MET A 102 18.41 -3.16 -7.25
C MET A 102 18.04 -4.62 -7.52
N ASN A 103 18.31 -5.53 -6.57
CA ASN A 103 17.90 -6.94 -6.67
C ASN A 103 16.38 -7.10 -6.73
N LEU A 104 15.60 -6.27 -6.03
CA LEU A 104 14.13 -6.29 -6.10
C LEU A 104 13.62 -5.79 -7.46
N ILE A 105 14.26 -4.76 -8.02
CA ILE A 105 13.94 -4.25 -9.36
C ILE A 105 14.22 -5.34 -10.40
N GLU A 106 15.39 -6.00 -10.34
CA GLU A 106 15.73 -7.12 -11.21
C GLU A 106 14.72 -8.28 -11.10
N ASN A 107 14.24 -8.58 -9.90
CA ASN A 107 13.17 -9.55 -9.70
C ASN A 107 11.89 -9.17 -10.45
N VAL A 108 11.48 -7.88 -10.40
CA VAL A 108 10.29 -7.41 -11.15
C VAL A 108 10.50 -7.55 -12.66
N GLU A 109 11.69 -7.24 -13.16
CA GLU A 109 12.02 -7.36 -14.59
C GLU A 109 12.00 -8.82 -15.08
N THR A 110 12.46 -9.75 -14.24
CA THR A 110 12.60 -11.17 -14.62
C THR A 110 11.35 -12.00 -14.37
N THR A 111 10.61 -11.74 -13.28
CA THR A 111 9.47 -12.56 -12.84
C THR A 111 8.14 -11.81 -12.75
N GLY A 112 8.15 -10.49 -12.97
CA GLY A 112 6.97 -9.64 -12.85
C GLY A 112 6.56 -9.30 -11.40
N ASN A 113 7.37 -9.65 -10.39
CA ASN A 113 7.10 -9.33 -8.98
C ASN A 113 8.39 -9.16 -8.17
N ILE A 114 8.31 -8.40 -7.06
CA ILE A 114 9.49 -8.14 -6.20
C ILE A 114 10.07 -9.37 -5.52
N TYR A 115 9.34 -10.48 -5.49
CA TYR A 115 9.74 -11.69 -4.77
C TYR A 115 10.62 -12.64 -5.58
N GLY A 116 10.74 -12.43 -6.90
CA GLY A 116 11.53 -13.26 -7.78
C GLY A 116 11.03 -14.70 -7.93
N VAL A 117 9.72 -14.91 -7.74
CA VAL A 117 9.09 -16.23 -7.81
C VAL A 117 7.91 -16.24 -8.79
N GLU A 118 7.52 -17.42 -9.24
CA GLU A 118 6.30 -17.56 -10.03
C GLU A 118 5.07 -17.20 -9.20
N LYS A 119 4.23 -16.30 -9.73
CA LYS A 119 2.98 -15.89 -9.08
C LYS A 119 1.94 -17.00 -9.21
N PRO A 120 1.34 -17.49 -8.11
CA PRO A 120 0.27 -18.47 -8.19
C PRO A 120 -0.93 -17.96 -9.00
N SER A 121 -1.47 -18.81 -9.87
CA SER A 121 -2.70 -18.49 -10.62
C SER A 121 -3.93 -18.86 -9.80
N TYR A 122 -4.88 -17.93 -9.74
CA TYR A 122 -6.19 -18.12 -9.12
C TYR A 122 -7.33 -18.15 -10.14
N GLY A 123 -7.01 -18.27 -11.43
CA GLY A 123 -7.94 -18.14 -12.53
C GLY A 123 -9.33 -18.70 -12.26
N GLN A 124 -10.34 -17.83 -12.21
CA GLN A 124 -11.74 -18.16 -11.98
C GLN A 124 -12.62 -17.37 -12.94
N ASN A 125 -13.59 -18.05 -13.52
CA ASN A 125 -14.55 -17.44 -14.43
C ASN A 125 -15.84 -17.07 -13.69
N GLY A 126 -16.03 -15.78 -13.45
CA GLY A 126 -17.22 -15.19 -12.85
C GLY A 126 -17.77 -14.05 -13.70
N THR A 127 -18.95 -13.56 -13.34
CA THR A 127 -19.72 -12.60 -14.16
C THR A 127 -20.10 -11.32 -13.44
N ASP A 128 -19.94 -11.25 -12.11
CA ASP A 128 -20.47 -10.12 -11.34
C ASP A 128 -19.38 -9.10 -11.01
N VAL A 129 -18.20 -9.56 -10.60
CA VAL A 129 -17.07 -8.73 -10.24
C VAL A 129 -15.75 -9.35 -10.68
N LEU A 130 -14.77 -8.52 -10.98
CA LEU A 130 -13.38 -8.93 -11.15
C LEU A 130 -12.62 -8.72 -9.85
N VAL A 131 -12.04 -9.77 -9.28
CA VAL A 131 -11.17 -9.66 -8.11
C VAL A 131 -9.72 -9.54 -8.57
N TYR A 132 -9.08 -8.43 -8.20
CA TYR A 132 -7.65 -8.25 -8.35
C TYR A 132 -6.96 -8.63 -7.04
N ILE A 133 -6.14 -9.66 -7.07
CA ILE A 133 -5.52 -10.24 -5.87
C ILE A 133 -4.25 -9.49 -5.47
N GLY A 134 -3.45 -9.07 -6.43
CA GLY A 134 -2.15 -8.44 -6.20
C GLY A 134 -1.04 -9.45 -5.87
N GLU A 135 0.21 -9.00 -6.00
CA GLU A 135 1.36 -9.89 -5.81
C GLU A 135 1.62 -10.26 -4.35
N VAL A 136 1.38 -9.32 -3.42
CA VAL A 136 1.59 -9.56 -1.98
C VAL A 136 0.65 -10.64 -1.47
N ALA A 137 -0.65 -10.49 -1.74
CA ALA A 137 -1.64 -11.48 -1.31
C ALA A 137 -1.44 -12.83 -1.99
N ALA A 138 -1.14 -12.83 -3.30
CA ALA A 138 -0.93 -14.06 -4.04
C ALA A 138 0.26 -14.88 -3.53
N ILE A 139 1.37 -14.23 -3.18
CA ILE A 139 2.65 -14.89 -2.88
C ILE A 139 2.86 -15.07 -1.37
N LYS A 140 2.57 -14.04 -0.57
CA LYS A 140 2.88 -14.04 0.87
C LYS A 140 1.71 -14.47 1.76
N VAL A 141 0.48 -14.19 1.35
CA VAL A 141 -0.73 -14.48 2.16
C VAL A 141 -1.82 -15.13 1.30
N PRO A 142 -1.54 -16.27 0.63
CA PRO A 142 -2.46 -16.89 -0.32
C PRO A 142 -3.82 -17.26 0.30
N GLU A 143 -3.84 -17.53 1.59
CA GLU A 143 -5.10 -17.85 2.29
C GLU A 143 -6.05 -16.66 2.32
N MET A 144 -5.56 -15.42 2.34
CA MET A 144 -6.39 -14.22 2.30
C MET A 144 -7.19 -14.14 0.98
N ALA A 145 -6.54 -14.43 -0.14
CA ALA A 145 -7.20 -14.48 -1.45
C ALA A 145 -8.29 -15.59 -1.50
N LYS A 146 -7.96 -16.79 -1.02
CA LYS A 146 -8.91 -17.93 -0.95
C LYS A 146 -10.11 -17.59 -0.08
N HIS A 147 -9.89 -16.98 1.09
CA HIS A 147 -10.97 -16.60 1.99
C HIS A 147 -11.88 -15.53 1.40
N LEU A 148 -11.32 -14.51 0.73
CA LEU A 148 -12.14 -13.52 0.03
C LEU A 148 -13.02 -14.19 -1.03
N LEU A 149 -12.46 -15.04 -1.88
CA LEU A 149 -13.21 -15.74 -2.92
C LEU A 149 -14.31 -16.63 -2.33
N ALA A 150 -14.03 -17.31 -1.21
CA ALA A 150 -15.02 -18.12 -0.49
C ALA A 150 -16.16 -17.27 0.11
N LEU A 151 -15.83 -16.08 0.66
CA LEU A 151 -16.84 -15.12 1.15
C LEU A 151 -17.74 -14.61 0.03
N LEU A 152 -17.16 -14.25 -1.12
CA LEU A 152 -17.92 -13.80 -2.28
C LEU A 152 -18.84 -14.89 -2.78
N ALA A 153 -18.37 -16.13 -2.92
CA ALA A 153 -19.19 -17.27 -3.33
C ALA A 153 -20.35 -17.50 -2.34
N LYS A 154 -20.10 -17.40 -1.03
CA LYS A 154 -21.12 -17.52 0.01
C LYS A 154 -22.16 -16.40 -0.05
N ALA A 155 -21.76 -15.19 -0.43
CA ALA A 155 -22.66 -14.08 -0.67
C ALA A 155 -23.44 -14.18 -2.00
N GLY A 156 -23.24 -15.24 -2.78
CA GLY A 156 -23.84 -15.42 -4.10
C GLY A 156 -23.23 -14.52 -5.19
N VAL A 157 -22.02 -13.99 -4.98
CA VAL A 157 -21.29 -13.16 -5.94
C VAL A 157 -20.38 -14.04 -6.79
N SER A 158 -20.60 -14.00 -8.10
CA SER A 158 -19.79 -14.75 -9.07
C SER A 158 -18.52 -13.95 -9.42
N ALA A 159 -17.42 -14.27 -8.74
CA ALA A 159 -16.15 -13.58 -8.90
C ALA A 159 -15.35 -14.11 -10.10
N LYS A 160 -14.80 -13.22 -10.91
CA LYS A 160 -13.78 -13.50 -11.92
C LYS A 160 -12.40 -13.18 -11.35
N VAL A 161 -11.41 -14.00 -11.66
CA VAL A 161 -9.99 -13.73 -11.38
C VAL A 161 -9.21 -14.04 -12.65
N LEU A 162 -8.34 -13.13 -13.06
CA LEU A 162 -7.50 -13.34 -14.25
C LEU A 162 -6.48 -14.46 -13.96
N ALA A 163 -6.32 -15.38 -14.89
CA ALA A 163 -5.33 -16.45 -14.78
C ALA A 163 -3.89 -15.88 -14.77
N ASN A 164 -3.66 -14.87 -15.61
CA ASN A 164 -2.41 -14.12 -15.69
C ASN A 164 -2.71 -12.66 -15.32
N GLU A 165 -2.82 -12.40 -14.03
CA GLU A 165 -3.07 -11.07 -13.50
C GLU A 165 -1.80 -10.21 -13.61
N PRO A 166 -1.82 -9.09 -14.38
CA PRO A 166 -0.67 -8.21 -14.51
C PRO A 166 -0.35 -7.47 -13.20
N ALA A 167 0.90 -7.09 -13.00
CA ALA A 167 1.29 -6.22 -11.90
C ALA A 167 0.67 -4.82 -12.06
N SER A 168 0.21 -4.22 -10.95
CA SER A 168 -0.35 -2.86 -10.93
C SER A 168 0.69 -1.76 -11.15
N GLY A 169 1.97 -2.07 -10.94
CA GLY A 169 3.06 -1.11 -10.94
C GLY A 169 3.33 -0.47 -9.57
N VAL A 170 2.54 -0.73 -8.54
CA VAL A 170 2.71 -0.07 -7.23
C VAL A 170 4.04 -0.43 -6.59
N MET A 171 4.46 -1.71 -6.62
CA MET A 171 5.71 -2.13 -6.01
C MET A 171 6.93 -1.55 -6.71
N LEU A 172 6.94 -1.56 -8.04
CA LEU A 172 7.98 -0.92 -8.82
C LEU A 172 7.98 0.61 -8.59
N GLY A 173 6.81 1.24 -8.53
CA GLY A 173 6.64 2.66 -8.22
C GLY A 173 7.17 3.05 -6.83
N ASP A 174 7.04 2.18 -5.85
CA ASP A 174 7.62 2.39 -4.53
C ASP A 174 9.14 2.17 -4.50
N LEU A 175 9.68 1.32 -5.37
CA LEU A 175 11.13 1.08 -5.48
C LEU A 175 11.87 2.18 -6.26
N MET A 176 11.35 2.61 -7.40
CA MET A 176 12.06 3.51 -8.31
C MET A 176 11.27 4.75 -8.73
N GLY A 177 10.18 5.09 -8.01
CA GLY A 177 9.31 6.21 -8.35
C GLY A 177 8.39 5.91 -9.54
N TYR A 178 7.57 6.88 -9.92
CA TYR A 178 6.58 6.73 -10.98
C TYR A 178 7.18 7.04 -12.36
N THR A 179 8.08 6.15 -12.79
CA THR A 179 8.78 6.23 -14.08
C THR A 179 7.90 5.78 -15.24
N GLU A 180 8.44 5.87 -16.45
CA GLU A 180 7.75 5.41 -17.66
C GLU A 180 7.51 3.89 -17.65
N GLU A 181 8.41 3.12 -17.03
CA GLU A 181 8.28 1.67 -16.88
C GLU A 181 7.06 1.33 -16.00
N VAL A 182 6.88 2.07 -14.91
CA VAL A 182 5.71 1.92 -14.01
C VAL A 182 4.42 2.26 -14.74
N ARG A 183 4.42 3.33 -15.57
CA ARG A 183 3.25 3.72 -16.37
C ARG A 183 2.89 2.64 -17.40
N LYS A 184 3.89 2.05 -18.07
CA LYS A 184 3.65 0.94 -19.00
C LYS A 184 3.04 -0.28 -18.29
N GLN A 185 3.50 -0.62 -17.10
CA GLN A 185 2.85 -1.66 -16.31
C GLN A 185 1.41 -1.32 -15.98
N ALA A 186 1.15 -0.08 -15.57
CA ALA A 186 -0.19 0.42 -15.28
C ALA A 186 -1.12 0.33 -16.51
N GLU A 187 -0.64 0.73 -17.68
CA GLU A 187 -1.40 0.63 -18.95
C GLU A 187 -1.76 -0.81 -19.30
N VAL A 188 -0.81 -1.74 -19.17
CA VAL A 188 -1.05 -3.18 -19.41
C VAL A 188 -2.06 -3.72 -18.41
N CYS A 189 -1.93 -3.35 -17.12
CA CYS A 189 -2.85 -3.77 -16.07
C CYS A 189 -4.27 -3.20 -16.34
N ALA A 190 -4.40 -1.90 -16.54
CA ALA A 190 -5.67 -1.24 -16.80
C ALA A 190 -6.38 -1.82 -18.03
N LYS A 191 -5.64 -2.07 -19.12
CA LYS A 191 -6.19 -2.72 -20.32
C LYS A 191 -6.76 -4.09 -20.02
N ALA A 192 -6.00 -4.96 -19.33
CA ALA A 192 -6.45 -6.30 -18.99
C ALA A 192 -7.70 -6.31 -18.08
N LEU A 193 -7.79 -5.35 -17.15
CA LEU A 193 -8.95 -5.20 -16.26
C LEU A 193 -10.16 -4.67 -17.04
N ASN A 194 -9.98 -3.64 -17.89
CA ASN A 194 -11.03 -3.03 -18.69
C ASN A 194 -11.62 -4.00 -19.74
N GLU A 195 -10.82 -4.91 -20.29
CA GLU A 195 -11.29 -5.94 -21.24
C GLU A 195 -12.36 -6.85 -20.65
N THR A 196 -12.44 -6.94 -19.31
CA THR A 196 -13.47 -7.75 -18.65
C THR A 196 -14.83 -7.05 -18.56
N GLY A 197 -14.86 -5.72 -18.59
CA GLY A 197 -16.06 -4.89 -18.40
C GLY A 197 -16.68 -4.98 -16.99
N LEU A 198 -16.04 -5.68 -16.05
CA LEU A 198 -16.57 -5.92 -14.72
C LEU A 198 -16.04 -4.89 -13.70
N PRO A 199 -16.83 -4.51 -12.68
CA PRO A 199 -16.34 -3.71 -11.57
C PRO A 199 -15.22 -4.48 -10.83
N VAL A 200 -14.14 -3.76 -10.46
CA VAL A 200 -12.94 -4.36 -9.90
C VAL A 200 -12.95 -4.26 -8.39
N VAL A 201 -12.82 -5.40 -7.72
CA VAL A 201 -12.61 -5.50 -6.26
C VAL A 201 -11.15 -5.81 -6.03
N VAL A 202 -10.43 -4.90 -5.36
CA VAL A 202 -8.98 -5.00 -5.15
C VAL A 202 -8.70 -5.45 -3.73
N LEU A 203 -7.91 -6.50 -3.57
CA LEU A 203 -7.61 -7.09 -2.27
C LEU A 203 -6.57 -6.28 -1.50
N ASP A 204 -5.53 -5.80 -2.17
CA ASP A 204 -4.47 -5.00 -1.56
C ASP A 204 -4.78 -3.50 -1.69
N SER A 205 -4.70 -2.77 -0.59
CA SER A 205 -5.00 -1.34 -0.52
C SER A 205 -4.03 -0.47 -1.32
N TYR A 206 -2.79 -0.91 -1.49
CA TYR A 206 -1.77 -0.21 -2.28
C TYR A 206 -2.03 -0.33 -3.77
N ASP A 207 -2.46 -1.51 -4.24
CA ASP A 207 -2.93 -1.68 -5.61
C ASP A 207 -4.18 -0.84 -5.87
N ALA A 208 -5.12 -0.79 -4.93
CA ALA A 208 -6.31 0.05 -5.04
C ALA A 208 -5.94 1.54 -5.11
N GLU A 209 -4.95 2.00 -4.32
CA GLU A 209 -4.50 3.40 -4.34
C GLU A 209 -3.93 3.79 -5.70
N ILE A 210 -2.99 3.03 -6.26
CA ILE A 210 -2.38 3.38 -7.56
C ILE A 210 -3.44 3.36 -8.67
N MET A 211 -4.35 2.39 -8.66
CA MET A 211 -5.42 2.26 -9.65
C MET A 211 -6.42 3.42 -9.60
N THR A 212 -6.72 3.95 -8.40
CA THR A 212 -7.70 5.04 -8.26
C THR A 212 -7.08 6.43 -8.32
N GLN A 213 -5.82 6.59 -7.91
CA GLN A 213 -5.18 7.90 -7.80
C GLN A 213 -4.26 8.19 -9.00
N LYS A 214 -3.50 7.19 -9.48
CA LYS A 214 -2.47 7.41 -10.49
C LYS A 214 -2.88 7.01 -11.90
N TYR A 215 -3.63 5.94 -12.07
CA TYR A 215 -4.08 5.53 -13.39
C TYR A 215 -4.87 6.63 -14.13
N PRO A 216 -5.81 7.36 -13.49
CA PRO A 216 -6.48 8.49 -14.14
C PRO A 216 -5.51 9.63 -14.53
N GLU A 217 -4.53 9.94 -13.69
CA GLU A 217 -3.51 10.95 -14.01
C GLU A 217 -2.67 10.56 -15.24
N TRP A 218 -2.51 9.25 -15.49
CA TRP A 218 -1.75 8.71 -16.62
C TRP A 218 -2.62 8.40 -17.86
N GLY A 219 -3.93 8.61 -17.78
CA GLY A 219 -4.88 8.37 -18.86
C GLY A 219 -5.21 6.89 -19.09
N CYS A 220 -4.98 6.03 -18.11
CA CYS A 220 -5.29 4.60 -18.15
C CYS A 220 -6.29 4.17 -17.04
N GLU A 221 -7.33 4.96 -16.82
CA GLU A 221 -8.33 4.69 -15.79
C GLU A 221 -9.08 3.35 -15.98
N ILE A 222 -9.56 2.78 -14.87
CA ILE A 222 -10.40 1.59 -14.87
C ILE A 222 -11.86 2.03 -14.96
N THR A 223 -12.48 1.81 -16.12
CA THR A 223 -13.80 2.38 -16.48
C THR A 223 -14.97 1.80 -15.69
N ALA A 224 -14.90 0.54 -15.29
CA ALA A 224 -15.95 -0.13 -14.52
C ALA A 224 -15.89 0.19 -13.00
N GLY A 225 -14.93 1.00 -12.58
CA GLY A 225 -14.71 1.40 -11.18
C GLY A 225 -13.91 0.39 -10.37
N VAL A 226 -13.26 0.92 -9.33
CA VAL A 226 -12.41 0.18 -8.39
C VAL A 226 -12.98 0.33 -6.97
N THR A 227 -13.07 -0.77 -6.24
CA THR A 227 -13.52 -0.81 -4.84
C THR A 227 -12.55 -1.68 -4.05
N THR A 228 -12.21 -1.29 -2.82
CA THR A 228 -11.42 -2.13 -1.92
C THR A 228 -12.21 -3.36 -1.47
N ALA A 229 -11.53 -4.47 -1.21
CA ALA A 229 -12.18 -5.68 -0.70
C ALA A 229 -12.92 -5.44 0.62
N THR A 230 -12.37 -4.58 1.49
CA THR A 230 -12.98 -4.21 2.78
C THR A 230 -14.30 -3.48 2.59
N ALA A 231 -14.35 -2.46 1.74
CA ALA A 231 -15.59 -1.73 1.45
C ALA A 231 -16.63 -2.64 0.78
N PHE A 232 -16.18 -3.49 -0.14
CA PHE A 232 -17.08 -4.42 -0.84
C PHE A 232 -17.70 -5.46 0.11
N VAL A 233 -16.90 -6.07 0.98
CA VAL A 233 -17.40 -7.04 1.98
C VAL A 233 -18.33 -6.36 2.99
N ALA A 234 -18.01 -5.15 3.45
CA ALA A 234 -18.90 -4.39 4.33
C ALA A 234 -20.26 -4.10 3.68
N LYS A 235 -20.27 -3.75 2.39
CA LYS A 235 -21.50 -3.59 1.61
C LYS A 235 -22.33 -4.87 1.55
N LEU A 236 -21.70 -6.03 1.34
CA LEU A 236 -22.40 -7.33 1.34
C LEU A 236 -23.04 -7.66 2.70
N LEU A 237 -22.42 -7.23 3.80
CA LEU A 237 -23.00 -7.35 5.16
C LEU A 237 -24.20 -6.43 5.32
N GLU A 238 -24.15 -5.18 4.88
CA GLU A 238 -25.25 -4.23 4.89
C GLU A 238 -26.44 -4.70 4.06
N GLU A 239 -26.16 -5.28 2.88
CA GLU A 239 -27.17 -5.89 2.00
C GLU A 239 -27.70 -7.24 2.52
N LYS A 240 -27.21 -7.71 3.68
CA LYS A 240 -27.58 -9.00 4.29
C LYS A 240 -27.29 -10.22 3.41
N LYS A 241 -26.36 -10.09 2.48
CA LYS A 241 -25.87 -11.21 1.65
C LYS A 241 -24.85 -12.07 2.41
N LEU A 242 -24.24 -11.51 3.46
CA LEU A 242 -23.44 -12.22 4.44
C LEU A 242 -24.10 -12.08 5.82
N ALA A 243 -24.10 -13.17 6.57
CA ALA A 243 -24.67 -13.19 7.91
C ALA A 243 -23.57 -12.94 8.95
N ALA A 244 -23.88 -12.07 9.93
CA ALA A 244 -23.03 -11.93 11.11
C ALA A 244 -23.07 -13.20 11.97
N LYS A 245 -21.95 -13.53 12.61
CA LYS A 245 -21.88 -14.62 13.60
C LYS A 245 -22.34 -14.16 14.97
N ALA A 246 -22.68 -15.13 15.82
CA ALA A 246 -22.90 -14.88 17.23
C ALA A 246 -21.64 -14.29 17.89
N ALA A 247 -21.83 -13.44 18.89
CA ALA A 247 -20.72 -12.85 19.63
C ALA A 247 -19.82 -13.96 20.23
N LEU A 248 -18.51 -13.82 19.99
CA LEU A 248 -17.50 -14.77 20.47
C LEU A 248 -17.09 -14.51 21.93
N GLY A 249 -17.48 -13.33 22.50
CA GLY A 249 -17.00 -12.88 23.81
C GLY A 249 -15.49 -12.56 23.81
N THR A 250 -14.89 -12.39 22.62
CA THR A 250 -13.46 -12.11 22.46
C THR A 250 -13.25 -10.66 22.11
N LEU A 251 -12.38 -10.00 22.88
CA LEU A 251 -11.95 -8.64 22.57
C LEU A 251 -11.01 -8.64 21.35
N GLY A 252 -11.21 -7.67 20.46
CA GLY A 252 -10.37 -7.42 19.31
C GLY A 252 -10.03 -5.95 19.17
N ALA A 253 -8.94 -5.64 18.50
CA ALA A 253 -8.60 -4.29 18.08
C ALA A 253 -8.31 -4.26 16.59
N CYS A 254 -8.79 -3.24 15.89
CA CYS A 254 -8.46 -3.02 14.50
C CYS A 254 -7.18 -2.18 14.39
N HIS A 255 -6.24 -2.64 13.58
CA HIS A 255 -5.16 -1.81 13.11
C HIS A 255 -5.55 -1.23 11.76
N ASP A 256 -5.66 0.09 11.67
CA ASP A 256 -6.04 0.75 10.42
C ASP A 256 -4.85 0.76 9.45
N ASP A 257 -5.06 0.16 8.28
CA ASP A 257 -4.10 0.19 7.18
C ASP A 257 -3.89 1.63 6.70
N ASP A 258 -2.65 1.97 6.37
CA ASP A 258 -2.29 3.35 6.02
C ASP A 258 -2.99 3.86 4.76
N ARG A 259 -3.24 3.02 3.75
CA ARG A 259 -3.94 3.43 2.52
C ARG A 259 -5.45 3.49 2.73
N LEU A 260 -6.02 2.47 3.37
CA LEU A 260 -7.45 2.47 3.70
C LEU A 260 -7.80 3.69 4.56
N ALA A 261 -6.96 3.99 5.56
CA ALA A 261 -7.22 5.08 6.50
C ALA A 261 -6.96 6.47 5.92
N ARG A 262 -5.86 6.68 5.17
CA ARG A 262 -5.44 8.02 4.75
C ARG A 262 -5.87 8.38 3.35
N THR A 263 -5.89 7.42 2.43
CA THR A 263 -6.30 7.64 1.04
C THR A 263 -7.80 7.45 0.86
N PHE A 264 -8.36 6.36 1.39
CA PHE A 264 -9.77 6.01 1.19
C PHE A 264 -10.68 6.46 2.33
N HIS A 265 -10.15 6.81 3.50
CA HIS A 265 -10.91 7.13 4.72
C HIS A 265 -11.87 6.01 5.14
N GLU A 266 -11.48 4.77 4.90
CA GLU A 266 -12.26 3.57 5.17
C GLU A 266 -12.01 3.07 6.60
N PHE A 267 -12.62 3.69 7.59
CA PHE A 267 -12.54 3.27 9.01
C PHE A 267 -13.66 2.30 9.39
N ALA A 268 -14.88 2.61 8.97
CA ALA A 268 -16.07 1.84 9.31
C ALA A 268 -16.12 0.43 8.71
N PRO A 269 -15.70 0.18 7.45
CA PRO A 269 -15.74 -1.15 6.83
C PRO A 269 -15.03 -2.22 7.64
N VAL A 270 -13.79 -1.98 8.05
CA VAL A 270 -12.98 -2.94 8.83
C VAL A 270 -13.66 -3.27 10.16
N ARG A 271 -14.18 -2.24 10.84
CA ARG A 271 -14.89 -2.41 12.13
C ARG A 271 -16.20 -3.17 11.97
N SER A 272 -16.94 -2.92 10.89
CA SER A 272 -18.18 -3.64 10.57
C SER A 272 -17.93 -5.12 10.33
N ILE A 273 -16.87 -5.44 9.57
CA ILE A 273 -16.46 -6.83 9.30
C ILE A 273 -16.04 -7.53 10.58
N ALA A 274 -15.22 -6.91 11.42
CA ALA A 274 -14.77 -7.49 12.67
C ALA A 274 -15.92 -7.74 13.66
N LYS A 275 -16.87 -6.80 13.77
CA LYS A 275 -18.11 -6.99 14.57
C LYS A 275 -18.98 -8.12 14.01
N ALA A 276 -19.14 -8.19 12.67
CA ALA A 276 -19.87 -9.26 12.01
C ALA A 276 -19.20 -10.64 12.21
N ALA A 277 -17.89 -10.67 12.38
CA ALA A 277 -17.14 -11.87 12.76
C ALA A 277 -17.30 -12.28 14.24
N GLY A 278 -18.00 -11.47 15.05
CA GLY A 278 -18.34 -11.75 16.45
C GLY A 278 -17.37 -11.17 17.48
N TYR A 279 -16.44 -10.30 17.07
CA TYR A 279 -15.52 -9.64 18.00
C TYR A 279 -16.16 -8.42 18.69
N GLU A 280 -15.86 -8.24 19.97
CA GLU A 280 -16.08 -7.01 20.71
C GLU A 280 -14.87 -6.10 20.49
N LEU A 281 -15.08 -4.90 19.89
CA LEU A 281 -13.97 -4.05 19.49
C LEU A 281 -13.61 -3.03 20.57
N THR A 282 -12.30 -2.90 20.80
CA THR A 282 -11.70 -1.78 21.51
C THR A 282 -10.77 -1.02 20.54
N GLU A 283 -10.73 0.31 20.67
CA GLU A 283 -9.86 1.12 19.81
C GLU A 283 -8.44 1.20 20.38
N MET A 284 -7.46 1.15 19.49
CA MET A 284 -6.07 1.45 19.85
C MET A 284 -5.88 2.95 20.09
N PHE A 285 -4.86 3.33 20.86
CA PHE A 285 -4.54 4.74 21.11
C PHE A 285 -4.31 5.52 19.81
N ASN A 286 -3.54 4.95 18.88
CA ASN A 286 -3.39 5.47 17.52
C ASN A 286 -4.26 4.65 16.59
N HIS A 287 -5.38 5.18 16.19
CA HIS A 287 -6.36 4.56 15.30
C HIS A 287 -6.70 5.48 14.13
N GLU A 288 -7.44 4.99 13.16
CA GLU A 288 -7.84 5.70 11.96
C GLU A 288 -6.62 6.33 11.26
N LYS A 289 -6.72 7.57 10.80
CA LYS A 289 -5.63 8.26 10.09
C LYS A 289 -4.33 8.41 10.92
N LEU A 290 -4.41 8.29 12.24
CA LEU A 290 -3.25 8.37 13.13
C LEU A 290 -2.60 7.00 13.39
N ALA A 291 -3.15 5.91 12.89
CA ALA A 291 -2.55 4.58 12.98
C ALA A 291 -1.13 4.59 12.42
N LYS A 292 -0.21 3.92 13.12
CA LYS A 292 1.17 3.82 12.64
C LYS A 292 1.26 2.72 11.59
N SER A 293 1.87 3.04 10.46
CA SER A 293 2.11 2.04 9.42
C SER A 293 3.01 0.91 9.95
N CYS A 294 2.67 -0.28 9.58
CA CYS A 294 3.43 -1.50 9.85
C CYS A 294 4.49 -1.80 8.79
N GLY A 295 4.53 -1.05 7.70
CA GLY A 295 5.52 -1.19 6.65
C GLY A 295 5.27 -2.30 5.65
N THR A 296 4.04 -2.72 5.46
CA THR A 296 3.69 -3.84 4.56
C THR A 296 4.03 -3.62 3.09
N ALA A 297 3.98 -2.38 2.60
CA ALA A 297 4.12 -2.11 1.17
C ALA A 297 5.55 -2.01 0.68
N VAL A 298 6.46 -1.55 1.50
CA VAL A 298 7.86 -1.39 1.08
C VAL A 298 8.66 -2.51 1.71
N ALA A 299 8.55 -3.69 1.15
CA ALA A 299 9.33 -4.87 1.54
C ALA A 299 10.85 -4.63 1.50
N SER A 300 11.26 -3.53 0.84
CA SER A 300 12.63 -3.39 0.40
C SER A 300 13.64 -2.94 1.45
N VAL A 301 13.25 -2.15 2.45
CA VAL A 301 14.31 -1.40 3.14
C VAL A 301 14.33 -1.49 4.64
N SER A 302 13.18 -1.50 5.25
CA SER A 302 13.08 -1.54 6.71
C SER A 302 12.80 -2.93 7.26
N TYR A 303 12.72 -3.94 6.41
CA TYR A 303 12.31 -5.28 6.82
C TYR A 303 13.20 -5.85 7.94
N THR A 304 14.49 -5.55 7.94
CA THR A 304 15.41 -5.95 9.00
C THR A 304 15.23 -5.16 10.29
N HIS A 305 14.79 -3.91 10.22
CA HIS A 305 14.57 -3.04 11.39
C HIS A 305 13.15 -3.19 11.96
N LEU A 306 12.14 -3.37 11.11
CA LEU A 306 10.74 -3.56 11.53
C LEU A 306 10.43 -4.97 12.03
N ARG A 307 11.27 -5.97 11.72
CA ARG A 307 11.19 -7.31 12.34
C ARG A 307 11.24 -7.32 13.88
N ARG A 308 11.61 -6.21 14.48
CA ARG A 308 11.62 -6.04 15.94
C ARG A 308 10.31 -5.46 16.49
N LEU A 309 9.36 -5.05 15.64
CA LEU A 309 8.00 -4.83 16.10
C LEU A 309 7.39 -6.21 16.42
N PRO A 310 6.82 -6.40 17.62
CA PRO A 310 6.20 -7.67 17.95
C PRO A 310 5.15 -8.00 16.89
N ASP A 311 5.06 -9.29 16.54
CA ASP A 311 4.17 -9.89 15.55
C ASP A 311 2.83 -9.15 15.39
N VAL A 312 2.80 -8.09 14.59
CA VAL A 312 1.56 -7.51 14.14
C VAL A 312 1.12 -8.35 12.96
N ARG A 313 0.46 -9.45 13.27
CA ARG A 313 -0.20 -10.28 12.27
C ARG A 313 -1.42 -9.50 11.77
N PHE A 314 -1.37 -9.21 10.49
CA PHE A 314 -2.30 -8.31 9.86
C PHE A 314 -3.72 -8.74 9.74
N CYS A 315 -4.45 -7.79 9.98
CA CYS A 315 -5.89 -7.68 10.08
C CYS A 315 -6.62 -7.69 8.74
N MET A 316 -6.89 -8.64 8.19
CA MET A 316 -7.86 -9.39 7.41
C MET A 316 -7.38 -10.83 7.48
N THR A 317 -6.89 -11.18 8.68
CA THR A 317 -6.33 -12.48 8.94
C THR A 317 -7.38 -13.55 8.74
N GLU A 318 -6.88 -14.75 8.53
CA GLU A 318 -7.62 -16.01 8.58
C GLU A 318 -8.74 -16.02 9.65
N ASP A 319 -8.54 -15.34 10.79
CA ASP A 319 -9.50 -15.35 11.89
C ASP A 319 -10.76 -14.55 11.59
N ILE A 320 -10.67 -13.39 10.89
CA ILE A 320 -11.86 -12.65 10.48
C ILE A 320 -12.56 -13.39 9.34
N ALA A 321 -11.82 -13.90 8.37
CA ALA A 321 -12.38 -14.71 7.29
C ALA A 321 -12.98 -16.02 7.82
N ARG A 322 -12.32 -16.73 8.73
CA ARG A 322 -12.87 -17.91 9.43
C ARG A 322 -14.06 -17.54 10.31
N GLY A 323 -14.10 -16.33 10.83
CA GLY A 323 -15.21 -15.81 11.63
C GLY A 323 -16.51 -15.64 10.84
N ILE A 324 -16.47 -15.31 9.56
CA ILE A 324 -17.64 -15.03 8.71
C ILE A 324 -18.07 -16.26 7.88
N VAL A 325 -17.24 -17.30 7.81
CA VAL A 325 -17.52 -18.54 7.05
C VAL A 325 -18.30 -19.57 7.86
#